data_d4f68ef00c1c44681db4365d577972be
#
_entry.id   d4f68ef00c1c44681db4365d577972be
#
_cell.length_a   1.000
_cell.length_b   1.000
_cell.length_c   1.000
_cell.angle_alpha   90.00
_cell.angle_beta   90.00
_cell.angle_gamma   90.00
#
_symmetry.space_group_name_H-M   'P 1'
#
loop_
_entity.id
_entity.type
_entity.pdbx_description
1 polymer ?
#
loop_
_entity_poly.entity_id
_entity_poly.type
_entity_poly.pdbx_seq_one_letter_code
_entity_poly.pdbx_strand_id
1 'polypeptide(L)'
;WLRGMLDEDGNDLYASIIFLDDKAPEAVGKIAEMADYCEEYDMFVGIGNNKFRKELLKNLEALNSHIPVLIHPTAYISPSAKIEKGTIVEPKALVNANSLIKRGSIISVGAIVDHDVLVNECCHVNAGAICKAGSNIEDCRKLEAGEVVKGY
;
A
#
# COMPACT_ATOMS: atom_id res chain seq x y z
N TRP A 1 -4.11 5.46 11.79
CA TRP A 1 -5.34 5.91 11.13
C TRP A 1 -6.28 4.74 10.80
N LEU A 2 -5.80 3.53 10.58
CA LEU A 2 -6.66 2.36 10.32
C LEU A 2 -7.68 2.12 11.43
N ARG A 3 -7.31 2.31 12.70
CA ARG A 3 -8.22 2.18 13.85
C ARG A 3 -9.36 3.19 13.90
N GLY A 4 -9.33 4.20 13.08
CA GLY A 4 -10.38 5.22 13.00
C GLY A 4 -11.08 5.25 11.64
N MET A 5 -10.87 4.23 10.81
CA MET A 5 -11.60 4.11 9.55
C MET A 5 -13.00 3.56 9.80
N LEU A 6 -13.98 4.23 9.19
CA LEU A 6 -15.38 3.82 9.25
C LEU A 6 -15.81 3.29 7.88
N ASP A 7 -16.74 2.37 7.88
CA ASP A 7 -17.48 1.92 6.70
C ASP A 7 -18.55 2.94 6.26
N GLU A 8 -19.31 2.62 5.22
CA GLU A 8 -20.37 3.50 4.68
C GLU A 8 -21.51 3.73 5.68
N ASP A 9 -21.69 2.85 6.66
CA ASP A 9 -22.70 2.92 7.70
C ASP A 9 -22.20 3.63 8.98
N GLY A 10 -20.91 4.01 9.02
CA GLY A 10 -20.28 4.71 10.14
C GLY A 10 -19.79 3.79 11.27
N ASN A 11 -19.69 2.48 11.03
CA ASN A 11 -19.07 1.53 11.96
C ASN A 11 -17.58 1.42 11.71
N ASP A 12 -16.82 0.93 12.69
CA ASP A 12 -15.42 0.63 12.52
C ASP A 12 -15.21 -0.36 11.35
N LEU A 13 -14.39 0.03 10.37
CA LEU A 13 -14.09 -0.80 9.19
C LEU A 13 -13.42 -2.13 9.56
N TYR A 14 -12.64 -2.14 10.64
CA TYR A 14 -12.00 -3.32 11.19
C TYR A 14 -12.35 -3.50 12.66
N ALA A 15 -12.89 -4.66 13.02
CA ALA A 15 -13.25 -5.00 14.40
C ALA A 15 -12.02 -5.03 15.33
N SER A 16 -10.88 -5.46 14.82
CA SER A 16 -9.61 -5.46 15.54
C SER A 16 -8.44 -5.30 14.57
N ILE A 17 -7.33 -4.72 15.06
CA ILE A 17 -6.08 -4.65 14.32
C ILE A 17 -4.99 -5.20 15.25
N ILE A 18 -4.39 -6.28 14.80
CA ILE A 18 -3.23 -6.92 15.44
C ILE A 18 -2.03 -6.83 14.50
N PHE A 19 -0.86 -7.14 14.97
CA PHE A 19 0.32 -7.21 14.11
C PHE A 19 1.28 -8.31 14.53
N LEU A 20 1.99 -8.83 13.52
CA LEU A 20 3.09 -9.76 13.65
C LEU A 20 4.40 -9.00 13.46
N ASP A 21 5.34 -9.19 14.37
CA ASP A 21 6.66 -8.55 14.29
C ASP A 21 7.68 -9.39 15.07
N ASP A 22 8.90 -9.49 14.55
CA ASP A 22 9.94 -10.33 15.18
C ASP A 22 10.58 -9.68 16.41
N LYS A 23 10.34 -8.37 16.64
CA LYS A 23 11.01 -7.55 17.66
C LYS A 23 10.07 -6.78 18.57
N ALA A 24 8.88 -6.41 18.08
CA ALA A 24 7.95 -5.60 18.85
C ALA A 24 7.33 -6.42 20.00
N PRO A 25 7.44 -6.00 21.26
CA PRO A 25 6.94 -6.75 22.41
C PRO A 25 5.41 -6.85 22.45
N GLU A 26 4.72 -5.94 21.77
CA GLU A 26 3.26 -5.90 21.67
C GLU A 26 2.72 -6.73 20.48
N ALA A 27 3.57 -7.33 19.65
CA ALA A 27 3.14 -8.23 18.58
C ALA A 27 2.49 -9.49 19.16
N VAL A 28 1.41 -9.96 18.49
CA VAL A 28 0.71 -11.18 18.90
C VAL A 28 1.42 -12.45 18.45
N GLY A 29 2.40 -12.32 17.55
CA GLY A 29 3.20 -13.42 17.02
C GLY A 29 4.32 -12.89 16.13
N LYS A 30 5.11 -13.81 15.58
CA LYS A 30 6.22 -13.50 14.67
C LYS A 30 5.77 -13.53 13.21
N ILE A 31 6.53 -12.86 12.34
CA ILE A 31 6.26 -12.85 10.90
C ILE A 31 6.20 -14.26 10.30
N ALA A 32 7.04 -15.19 10.79
CA ALA A 32 7.05 -16.57 10.32
C ALA A 32 5.76 -17.35 10.63
N GLU A 33 4.95 -16.88 11.59
CA GLU A 33 3.68 -17.49 12.02
C GLU A 33 2.48 -16.97 11.23
N MET A 34 2.70 -16.19 10.15
CA MET A 34 1.62 -15.55 9.38
C MET A 34 0.54 -16.53 8.90
N ALA A 35 0.90 -17.79 8.62
CA ALA A 35 -0.04 -18.81 8.14
C ALA A 35 -1.16 -19.09 9.16
N ASP A 36 -0.89 -18.95 10.45
CA ASP A 36 -1.85 -19.23 11.53
C ASP A 36 -2.96 -18.16 11.60
N TYR A 37 -2.77 -17.03 10.93
CA TYR A 37 -3.67 -15.88 10.96
C TYR A 37 -4.44 -15.66 9.64
N CYS A 38 -4.01 -16.28 8.53
CA CYS A 38 -4.54 -16.01 7.19
C CYS A 38 -6.01 -16.37 6.99
N GLU A 39 -6.57 -17.29 7.76
CA GLU A 39 -7.98 -17.70 7.66
C GLU A 39 -8.92 -16.75 8.41
N GLU A 40 -8.44 -16.10 9.46
CA GLU A 40 -9.24 -15.25 10.34
C GLU A 40 -9.10 -13.76 10.04
N TYR A 41 -7.95 -13.35 9.50
CA TYR A 41 -7.61 -11.93 9.31
C TYR A 41 -7.32 -11.57 7.85
N ASP A 42 -7.70 -10.36 7.48
CA ASP A 42 -7.15 -9.69 6.32
C ASP A 42 -5.69 -9.35 6.58
N MET A 43 -4.80 -9.77 5.69
CA MET A 43 -3.35 -9.66 5.89
C MET A 43 -2.77 -8.50 5.09
N PHE A 44 -2.03 -7.61 5.76
CA PHE A 44 -1.37 -6.48 5.11
C PHE A 44 0.12 -6.39 5.52
N VAL A 45 1.00 -6.14 4.54
CA VAL A 45 2.45 -6.03 4.79
C VAL A 45 2.85 -4.56 4.96
N GLY A 46 2.93 -4.09 6.22
CA GLY A 46 3.29 -2.72 6.59
C GLY A 46 4.80 -2.44 6.65
N ILE A 47 5.62 -3.10 5.82
CA ILE A 47 7.09 -3.03 5.88
C ILE A 47 7.65 -2.10 4.81
N GLY A 48 8.46 -1.10 5.23
CA GLY A 48 9.06 -0.11 4.34
C GLY A 48 10.16 -0.63 3.39
N ASN A 49 10.77 -1.78 3.68
CA ASN A 49 11.74 -2.40 2.77
C ASN A 49 11.01 -3.05 1.59
N ASN A 50 11.16 -2.49 0.39
CA ASN A 50 10.41 -2.88 -0.80
C ASN A 50 10.62 -4.34 -1.21
N LYS A 51 11.86 -4.84 -1.14
CA LYS A 51 12.19 -6.23 -1.52
C LYS A 51 11.63 -7.23 -0.50
N PHE A 52 11.77 -6.95 0.77
CA PHE A 52 11.24 -7.80 1.83
C PHE A 52 9.70 -7.79 1.84
N ARG A 53 9.08 -6.62 1.61
CA ARG A 53 7.62 -6.52 1.40
C ARG A 53 7.15 -7.39 0.23
N LYS A 54 7.89 -7.38 -0.90
CA LYS A 54 7.59 -8.21 -2.09
C LYS A 54 7.64 -9.70 -1.77
N GLU A 55 8.62 -10.14 -0.97
CA GLU A 55 8.76 -11.52 -0.53
C GLU A 55 7.59 -11.96 0.36
N LEU A 56 7.26 -11.16 1.36
CA LEU A 56 6.13 -11.46 2.26
C LEU A 56 4.79 -11.48 1.53
N LEU A 57 4.57 -10.57 0.58
CA LEU A 57 3.37 -10.60 -0.25
C LEU A 57 3.24 -11.89 -1.05
N LYS A 58 4.33 -12.40 -1.62
CA LYS A 58 4.32 -13.69 -2.32
C LYS A 58 3.95 -14.84 -1.39
N ASN A 59 4.45 -14.81 -0.15
CA ASN A 59 4.11 -15.83 0.84
C ASN A 59 2.62 -15.79 1.19
N LEU A 60 2.05 -14.60 1.42
CA LEU A 60 0.62 -14.43 1.68
C LEU A 60 -0.24 -14.88 0.49
N GLU A 61 0.19 -14.60 -0.74
CA GLU A 61 -0.49 -15.07 -1.95
C GLU A 61 -0.47 -16.60 -2.07
N ALA A 62 0.64 -17.24 -1.74
CA ALA A 62 0.76 -18.70 -1.73
C ALA A 62 -0.15 -19.35 -0.67
N LEU A 63 -0.46 -18.64 0.41
CA LEU A 63 -1.41 -19.03 1.44
C LEU A 63 -2.87 -18.71 1.09
N ASN A 64 -3.14 -18.14 -0.10
CA ASN A 64 -4.46 -17.66 -0.53
C ASN A 64 -5.10 -16.64 0.44
N SER A 65 -4.28 -15.90 1.16
CA SER A 65 -4.75 -14.90 2.12
C SER A 65 -5.48 -13.75 1.42
N HIS A 66 -6.51 -13.21 2.06
CA HIS A 66 -7.10 -11.94 1.63
C HIS A 66 -6.15 -10.78 1.95
N ILE A 67 -5.79 -10.01 0.93
CA ILE A 67 -4.83 -8.90 1.02
C ILE A 67 -5.54 -7.62 0.57
N PRO A 68 -5.96 -6.74 1.49
CA PRO A 68 -6.73 -5.55 1.15
C PRO A 68 -5.89 -4.48 0.47
N VAL A 69 -6.57 -3.53 -0.17
CA VAL A 69 -6.03 -2.21 -0.52
C VAL A 69 -6.43 -1.25 0.60
N LEU A 70 -5.47 -0.50 1.13
CA LEU A 70 -5.72 0.47 2.19
C LEU A 70 -5.66 1.89 1.62
N ILE A 71 -6.77 2.60 1.60
CA ILE A 71 -6.85 3.97 1.08
C ILE A 71 -7.34 4.89 2.20
N HIS A 72 -6.54 5.91 2.51
CA HIS A 72 -6.94 6.90 3.51
C HIS A 72 -8.11 7.75 2.96
N PRO A 73 -9.14 8.07 3.75
CA PRO A 73 -10.32 8.82 3.29
C PRO A 73 -10.01 10.20 2.70
N THR A 74 -8.88 10.80 3.04
CA THR A 74 -8.45 12.10 2.46
C THR A 74 -7.56 11.97 1.23
N ALA A 75 -7.27 10.76 0.76
CA ALA A 75 -6.61 10.56 -0.52
C ALA A 75 -7.61 10.76 -1.66
N TYR A 76 -7.14 11.27 -2.79
CA TYR A 76 -7.94 11.32 -4.01
C TYR A 76 -7.52 10.21 -4.96
N ILE A 77 -8.47 9.39 -5.37
CA ILE A 77 -8.27 8.36 -6.38
C ILE A 77 -9.22 8.64 -7.54
N SER A 78 -8.67 8.83 -8.73
CA SER A 78 -9.50 8.98 -9.94
C SER A 78 -10.32 7.70 -10.19
N PRO A 79 -11.59 7.81 -10.62
CA PRO A 79 -12.41 6.64 -10.93
C PRO A 79 -11.83 5.71 -12.01
N SER A 80 -10.95 6.22 -12.88
CA SER A 80 -10.26 5.42 -13.91
C SER A 80 -8.92 4.87 -13.47
N ALA A 81 -8.41 5.24 -12.30
CA ALA A 81 -7.20 4.66 -11.74
C ALA A 81 -7.44 3.23 -11.23
N LYS A 82 -6.39 2.41 -11.28
CA LYS A 82 -6.43 1.05 -10.76
C LYS A 82 -5.37 0.88 -9.69
N ILE A 83 -5.77 0.32 -8.56
CA ILE A 83 -4.88 0.06 -7.42
C ILE A 83 -5.00 -1.42 -7.06
N GLU A 84 -3.87 -2.12 -7.12
CA GLU A 84 -3.83 -3.54 -6.83
C GLU A 84 -3.63 -3.81 -5.33
N LYS A 85 -3.98 -5.04 -4.91
CA LYS A 85 -3.92 -5.54 -3.53
C LYS A 85 -2.59 -5.28 -2.82
N GLY A 86 -2.63 -5.17 -1.50
CA GLY A 86 -1.46 -4.92 -0.67
C GLY A 86 -0.86 -3.53 -0.82
N THR A 87 -1.52 -2.65 -1.58
CA THR A 87 -1.13 -1.25 -1.73
C THR A 87 -1.74 -0.40 -0.63
N ILE A 88 -0.96 0.56 -0.13
CA ILE A 88 -1.46 1.60 0.78
C ILE A 88 -1.35 2.97 0.11
N VAL A 89 -2.43 3.75 0.20
CA VAL A 89 -2.48 5.16 -0.22
C VAL A 89 -2.74 6.02 1.01
N GLU A 90 -1.74 6.79 1.40
CA GLU A 90 -1.72 7.54 2.64
C GLU A 90 -2.48 8.87 2.54
N PRO A 91 -2.66 9.60 3.68
CA PRO A 91 -3.40 10.86 3.72
C PRO A 91 -2.94 11.86 2.66
N LYS A 92 -3.92 12.50 1.99
CA LYS A 92 -3.70 13.56 1.00
C LYS A 92 -2.87 13.17 -0.22
N ALA A 93 -2.59 11.89 -0.43
CA ALA A 93 -2.01 11.41 -1.67
C ALA A 93 -3.03 11.53 -2.81
N LEU A 94 -2.54 11.70 -4.04
CA LEU A 94 -3.36 11.84 -5.23
C LEU A 94 -2.93 10.80 -6.27
N VAL A 95 -3.88 10.02 -6.76
CA VAL A 95 -3.70 9.09 -7.89
C VAL A 95 -4.66 9.49 -9.00
N ASN A 96 -4.11 10.02 -10.10
CA ASN A 96 -4.87 10.62 -11.19
C ASN A 96 -5.29 9.59 -12.26
N ALA A 97 -5.97 10.09 -13.31
CA ALA A 97 -6.66 9.28 -14.31
C ALA A 97 -5.75 8.27 -15.02
N ASN A 98 -6.31 7.08 -15.29
CA ASN A 98 -5.68 5.97 -16.03
C ASN A 98 -4.38 5.43 -15.43
N SER A 99 -3.99 5.87 -14.22
CA SER A 99 -2.77 5.38 -13.59
C SER A 99 -3.00 3.99 -13.00
N LEU A 100 -1.96 3.15 -13.09
CA LEU A 100 -1.96 1.81 -12.54
C LEU A 100 -0.92 1.72 -11.42
N ILE A 101 -1.39 1.43 -10.22
CA ILE A 101 -0.54 1.15 -9.07
C ILE A 101 -0.56 -0.35 -8.84
N LYS A 102 0.56 -1.02 -9.12
CA LYS A 102 0.66 -2.46 -8.93
C LYS A 102 0.84 -2.82 -7.46
N ARG A 103 0.58 -4.09 -7.17
CA ARG A 103 0.49 -4.67 -5.83
C ARG A 103 1.66 -4.28 -4.91
N GLY A 104 1.33 -4.14 -3.63
CA GLY A 104 2.31 -3.94 -2.57
C GLY A 104 3.02 -2.60 -2.59
N SER A 105 2.53 -1.62 -3.35
CA SER A 105 3.15 -0.30 -3.40
C SER A 105 2.71 0.58 -2.24
N ILE A 106 3.53 1.54 -1.89
CA ILE A 106 3.24 2.58 -0.89
C ILE A 106 3.19 3.92 -1.62
N ILE A 107 2.04 4.59 -1.56
CA ILE A 107 1.87 5.97 -2.01
C ILE A 107 1.75 6.82 -0.75
N SER A 108 2.85 7.43 -0.36
CA SER A 108 2.97 8.10 0.93
C SER A 108 2.24 9.44 0.99
N VAL A 109 2.19 10.01 2.19
CA VAL A 109 1.47 11.25 2.48
C VAL A 109 1.78 12.36 1.48
N GLY A 110 0.73 12.92 0.88
CA GLY A 110 0.85 14.03 -0.08
C GLY A 110 1.59 13.71 -1.37
N ALA A 111 1.91 12.44 -1.66
CA ALA A 111 2.52 12.06 -2.93
C ALA A 111 1.52 12.25 -4.09
N ILE A 112 2.03 12.59 -5.26
CA ILE A 112 1.23 12.83 -6.47
C ILE A 112 1.65 11.83 -7.54
N VAL A 113 0.71 10.99 -7.94
CA VAL A 113 0.80 10.14 -9.12
C VAL A 113 -0.12 10.75 -10.17
N ASP A 114 0.48 11.40 -11.18
CA ASP A 114 -0.26 12.07 -12.23
C ASP A 114 -0.92 11.07 -13.20
N HIS A 115 -1.59 11.53 -14.25
CA HIS A 115 -2.33 10.66 -15.16
C HIS A 115 -1.42 9.76 -16.02
N ASP A 116 -1.93 8.60 -16.43
CA ASP A 116 -1.24 7.62 -17.28
C ASP A 116 0.10 7.10 -16.71
N VAL A 117 0.27 7.14 -15.39
CA VAL A 117 1.48 6.67 -14.70
C VAL A 117 1.38 5.18 -14.42
N LEU A 118 2.50 4.47 -14.61
CA LEU A 118 2.66 3.09 -14.18
C LEU A 118 3.61 3.05 -12.96
N VAL A 119 3.07 2.69 -11.81
CA VAL A 119 3.87 2.33 -10.62
C VAL A 119 3.92 0.81 -10.54
N ASN A 120 5.10 0.23 -10.77
CA ASN A 120 5.26 -1.23 -10.75
C ASN A 120 5.24 -1.80 -9.34
N GLU A 121 5.50 -3.13 -9.19
CA GLU A 121 5.29 -3.85 -7.95
C GLU A 121 6.18 -3.35 -6.80
N CYS A 122 5.57 -3.25 -5.63
CA CYS A 122 6.26 -2.97 -4.38
C CYS A 122 7.13 -1.70 -4.41
N CYS A 123 6.71 -0.69 -5.19
CA CYS A 123 7.34 0.62 -5.17
C CYS A 123 7.01 1.39 -3.90
N HIS A 124 7.80 2.41 -3.60
CA HIS A 124 7.53 3.36 -2.54
C HIS A 124 7.64 4.78 -3.11
N VAL A 125 6.50 5.38 -3.44
CA VAL A 125 6.42 6.80 -3.80
C VAL A 125 6.37 7.59 -2.50
N ASN A 126 7.52 8.09 -2.04
CA ASN A 126 7.69 8.65 -0.71
C ASN A 126 6.97 10.01 -0.56
N ALA A 127 6.94 10.53 0.68
CA ALA A 127 6.16 11.73 1.03
C ALA A 127 6.42 12.91 0.08
N GLY A 128 5.35 13.46 -0.48
CA GLY A 128 5.41 14.60 -1.39
C GLY A 128 6.12 14.35 -2.72
N ALA A 129 6.51 13.11 -3.04
CA ALA A 129 7.10 12.78 -4.33
C ALA A 129 6.08 12.92 -5.47
N ILE A 130 6.54 13.25 -6.68
CA ILE A 130 5.70 13.50 -7.83
C ILE A 130 6.11 12.59 -8.99
N CYS A 131 5.22 11.70 -9.39
CA CYS A 131 5.32 10.95 -10.64
C CYS A 131 4.59 11.73 -11.72
N LYS A 132 5.32 12.40 -12.64
CA LYS A 132 4.69 13.16 -13.74
C LYS A 132 3.98 12.24 -14.71
N ALA A 133 3.03 12.83 -15.45
CA ALA A 133 2.21 12.14 -16.44
C ALA A 133 3.02 11.22 -17.36
N GLY A 134 2.55 9.97 -17.53
CA GLY A 134 3.19 8.96 -18.37
C GLY A 134 4.48 8.36 -17.81
N SER A 135 4.88 8.71 -16.59
CA SER A 135 6.10 8.12 -16.01
C SER A 135 5.91 6.63 -15.66
N ASN A 136 7.02 5.90 -15.68
CA ASN A 136 7.08 4.49 -15.32
C ASN A 136 8.06 4.30 -14.16
N ILE A 137 7.56 3.84 -13.02
CA ILE A 137 8.36 3.57 -11.82
C ILE A 137 8.67 2.08 -11.81
N GLU A 138 9.95 1.74 -11.86
CA GLU A 138 10.42 0.35 -11.90
C GLU A 138 10.11 -0.42 -10.61
N ASP A 139 10.04 -1.75 -10.72
CA ASP A 139 9.81 -2.66 -9.59
C ASP A 139 10.71 -2.35 -8.39
N CYS A 140 10.12 -2.34 -7.21
CA CYS A 140 10.81 -2.12 -5.94
C CYS A 140 11.59 -0.79 -5.85
N ARG A 141 11.35 0.16 -6.75
CA ARG A 141 11.97 1.49 -6.64
C ARG A 141 11.39 2.23 -5.44
N LYS A 142 12.27 2.87 -4.69
CA LYS A 142 11.90 3.85 -3.67
C LYS A 142 12.27 5.24 -4.17
N LEU A 143 11.31 6.13 -4.26
CA LEU A 143 11.55 7.54 -4.49
C LEU A 143 11.91 8.21 -3.17
N GLU A 144 12.76 9.23 -3.24
CA GLU A 144 13.03 10.07 -2.08
C GLU A 144 11.85 11.02 -1.80
N ALA A 145 11.77 11.55 -0.58
CA ALA A 145 10.75 12.53 -0.24
C ALA A 145 10.90 13.78 -1.13
N GLY A 146 9.80 14.20 -1.76
CA GLY A 146 9.77 15.33 -2.69
C GLY A 146 10.47 15.06 -4.04
N GLU A 147 10.92 13.85 -4.33
CA GLU A 147 11.50 13.53 -5.64
C GLU A 147 10.49 13.71 -6.76
N VAL A 148 10.95 14.26 -7.88
CA VAL A 148 10.13 14.43 -9.08
C VAL A 148 10.64 13.50 -10.19
N VAL A 149 9.84 12.53 -10.57
CA VAL A 149 10.11 11.63 -11.69
C VAL A 149 9.55 12.25 -12.97
N LYS A 150 10.39 12.30 -14.02
CA LYS A 150 9.98 12.81 -15.33
C LYS A 150 9.03 11.81 -16.02
N GLY A 151 8.02 12.34 -16.65
CA GLY A 151 7.18 11.68 -17.62
C GLY A 151 7.53 12.09 -19.06
N TYR A 152 6.54 12.05 -19.95
CA TYR A 152 6.67 12.64 -21.29
C TYR A 152 6.45 14.15 -21.27
#